data_add5a757877160ecf64ab23345a13910
#
_entry.id   add5a757877160ecf64ab23345a13910
#
_cell.length_a   1.000
_cell.length_b   1.000
_cell.length_c   1.000
_cell.angle_alpha   90.00
_cell.angle_beta   90.00
_cell.angle_gamma   90.00
#
_symmetry.space_group_name_H-M   'P 1'
#
loop_
_entity.id
_entity.type
_entity.pdbx_description
1 polymer ?
#
loop_
_entity_poly.entity_id
_entity_poly.type
_entity_poly.pdbx_seq_one_letter_code
_entity_poly.pdbx_strand_id
1 'polypeptide(L)'
;TSAFACARTAGGRCGHGRDGPCVATRAQRDTGRGGGHRRRLRLVDFYRWEPGEQKVVRIEYDPGRSAHIALIEHSETKRLSYILAPDGLVAGDTVESYRHMMQHKQQQHSDDTVNLGIFRTQAIRPGNVLPLRMIPIGTTIHAISLLPLGPAKLVRSAGTFGQLVTFSSLRKNVETDENADLAQQHTHAQVRLSSGEVRMVPIDCCAAIGTVSNKDHQHARLGKAGRSRWLGRRPKVRGVAMNPVDHPHGGGRGKSKSNKHPRSIYGFPLKFQRTRSPNSRNGNRMVVRPRPRRNGKRTG
;
A
#
# COMPACT_ATOMS: atom_id res chain seq x y z
N THR A 1 -12.66 -31.34 14.17
CA THR A 1 -14.01 -31.01 14.65
C THR A 1 -13.93 -29.88 15.67
N SER A 2 -14.04 -28.63 15.25
CA SER A 2 -14.51 -27.55 16.11
C SER A 2 -15.21 -26.51 15.24
N ALA A 3 -16.52 -26.45 15.40
CA ALA A 3 -17.42 -25.50 14.78
C ALA A 3 -17.21 -24.12 15.39
N PHE A 4 -16.89 -23.13 14.58
CA PHE A 4 -17.02 -21.74 14.95
C PHE A 4 -18.47 -21.29 14.76
N ALA A 5 -19.20 -21.21 15.88
CA ALA A 5 -20.53 -20.68 15.95
C ALA A 5 -20.48 -19.15 15.74
N CYS A 6 -21.20 -18.68 14.75
CA CYS A 6 -21.48 -17.27 14.52
C CYS A 6 -22.52 -16.81 15.55
N ALA A 7 -22.09 -16.10 16.59
CA ALA A 7 -23.01 -15.48 17.56
C ALA A 7 -23.69 -14.27 16.92
N ARG A 8 -24.99 -14.40 16.61
CA ARG A 8 -25.89 -13.26 16.37
C ARG A 8 -26.18 -12.60 17.72
N THR A 9 -25.61 -11.44 17.99
CA THR A 9 -26.09 -10.57 19.06
C THR A 9 -27.29 -9.78 18.56
N ALA A 10 -28.45 -10.19 19.02
CA ALA A 10 -29.69 -9.43 18.91
C ALA A 10 -29.70 -8.33 20.00
N GLY A 11 -30.16 -7.12 19.62
CA GLY A 11 -30.69 -6.16 20.58
C GLY A 11 -29.78 -5.04 21.04
N GLY A 12 -29.36 -4.16 20.12
CA GLY A 12 -28.93 -2.80 20.45
C GLY A 12 -30.12 -1.84 20.27
N ARG A 13 -30.73 -1.38 21.36
CA ARG A 13 -31.77 -0.31 21.34
C ARG A 13 -31.09 0.98 20.86
N CYS A 14 -31.59 1.55 19.77
CA CYS A 14 -31.29 2.93 19.40
C CYS A 14 -31.87 3.86 20.48
N GLY A 15 -30.99 4.54 21.21
CA GLY A 15 -31.37 5.62 22.09
C GLY A 15 -32.06 6.75 21.32
N HIS A 16 -33.24 7.12 21.70
CA HIS A 16 -33.99 8.26 21.17
C HIS A 16 -33.30 9.57 21.55
N GLY A 17 -32.60 10.16 20.58
CA GLY A 17 -32.15 11.55 20.64
C GLY A 17 -32.60 12.24 19.36
N ARG A 18 -33.62 13.07 19.53
CA ARG A 18 -34.15 14.14 18.63
C ARG A 18 -33.78 14.10 17.14
N ASP A 19 -34.78 13.77 16.36
CA ASP A 19 -35.18 14.28 15.06
C ASP A 19 -34.07 14.60 14.05
N GLY A 20 -33.47 13.56 13.52
CA GLY A 20 -32.74 13.59 12.25
C GLY A 20 -33.01 12.30 11.49
N PRO A 21 -33.27 12.33 10.17
CA PRO A 21 -33.51 11.12 9.39
C PRO A 21 -32.31 10.20 9.49
N CYS A 22 -32.56 8.94 9.87
CA CYS A 22 -31.55 7.90 10.03
C CYS A 22 -30.76 7.70 8.74
N VAL A 23 -29.55 8.26 8.66
CA VAL A 23 -28.69 8.28 7.47
C VAL A 23 -28.05 6.91 7.20
N ALA A 24 -28.21 5.96 8.11
CA ALA A 24 -27.54 4.65 8.07
C ALA A 24 -27.99 3.76 6.89
N THR A 25 -29.21 3.92 6.39
CA THR A 25 -29.72 3.08 5.29
C THR A 25 -29.29 3.50 3.89
N ARG A 26 -28.82 4.74 3.70
CA ARG A 26 -28.30 5.23 2.42
C ARG A 26 -26.86 4.84 2.14
N ALA A 27 -26.04 4.68 3.18
CA ALA A 27 -24.62 4.35 3.04
C ALA A 27 -24.37 3.01 2.35
N GLN A 28 -25.26 2.04 2.50
CA GLN A 28 -25.11 0.70 1.92
C GLN A 28 -25.42 0.63 0.41
N ARG A 29 -26.13 1.60 -0.15
CA ARG A 29 -26.55 1.57 -1.56
C ARG A 29 -25.44 1.99 -2.55
N ASP A 30 -24.42 2.73 -2.10
CA ASP A 30 -23.48 3.41 -3.00
C ASP A 30 -22.09 2.78 -3.08
N THR A 31 -21.88 1.57 -2.63
CA THR A 31 -20.55 0.95 -2.69
C THR A 31 -20.06 0.68 -4.10
N GLY A 32 -20.94 0.72 -5.11
CA GLY A 32 -20.59 0.42 -6.51
C GLY A 32 -19.93 -0.95 -6.68
N ARG A 33 -19.95 -1.78 -5.65
CA ARG A 33 -19.39 -3.13 -5.61
C ARG A 33 -20.49 -4.13 -5.33
N GLY A 34 -20.40 -5.30 -5.95
CA GLY A 34 -21.32 -6.40 -5.73
C GLY A 34 -21.47 -7.27 -6.97
N GLY A 35 -21.88 -8.51 -6.77
CA GLY A 35 -21.88 -9.53 -7.80
C GLY A 35 -20.46 -9.90 -8.24
N GLY A 36 -20.31 -10.36 -9.47
CA GLY A 36 -19.05 -10.83 -10.02
C GLY A 36 -18.85 -12.33 -9.83
N HIS A 37 -17.72 -12.82 -10.32
CA HIS A 37 -17.35 -14.23 -10.22
C HIS A 37 -16.83 -14.55 -8.82
N ARG A 38 -17.18 -15.74 -8.29
CA ARG A 38 -16.65 -16.24 -7.01
C ARG A 38 -15.15 -16.42 -7.13
N ARG A 39 -14.39 -15.97 -6.10
CA ARG A 39 -12.94 -15.97 -6.10
C ARG A 39 -12.41 -16.73 -4.89
N ARG A 40 -11.35 -17.50 -5.11
CA ARG A 40 -10.57 -18.10 -4.01
C ARG A 40 -9.52 -17.08 -3.56
N LEU A 41 -9.50 -16.74 -2.27
CA LEU A 41 -8.50 -15.85 -1.69
C LEU A 41 -7.22 -16.62 -1.42
N ARG A 42 -6.07 -16.04 -1.77
CA ARG A 42 -4.74 -16.52 -1.40
C ARG A 42 -4.25 -15.74 -0.20
N LEU A 43 -3.69 -16.46 0.75
CA LEU A 43 -2.99 -15.85 1.88
C LEU A 43 -1.57 -15.54 1.43
N VAL A 44 -1.27 -14.26 1.26
CA VAL A 44 0.04 -13.78 0.82
C VAL A 44 0.79 -13.25 2.02
N ASP A 45 2.01 -13.72 2.20
CA ASP A 45 2.88 -13.25 3.27
C ASP A 45 3.42 -11.85 2.95
N PHE A 46 2.99 -10.87 3.74
CA PHE A 46 3.48 -9.50 3.71
C PHE A 46 4.44 -9.19 4.84
N TYR A 47 4.71 -10.16 5.70
CA TYR A 47 5.64 -9.98 6.82
C TYR A 47 7.05 -10.43 6.46
N ARG A 48 7.18 -11.56 5.80
CA ARG A 48 8.48 -12.15 5.42
C ARG A 48 9.39 -12.31 6.63
N TRP A 49 8.87 -12.94 7.70
CA TRP A 49 9.62 -13.16 8.93
C TRP A 49 10.63 -14.30 8.84
N GLU A 50 10.30 -15.34 8.11
CA GLU A 50 11.13 -16.54 8.02
C GLU A 50 12.45 -16.19 7.33
N PRO A 51 13.61 -16.34 8.04
CA PRO A 51 14.93 -16.12 7.46
C PRO A 51 15.31 -17.30 6.57
N GLY A 52 16.41 -17.15 5.85
CA GLY A 52 16.96 -18.21 5.02
C GLY A 52 16.50 -18.17 3.56
N GLU A 53 17.10 -19.06 2.80
CA GLU A 53 16.88 -19.17 1.37
C GLU A 53 15.53 -19.82 1.06
N GLN A 54 14.81 -19.22 0.15
CA GLN A 54 13.50 -19.66 -0.29
C GLN A 54 13.50 -19.78 -1.82
N LYS A 55 13.20 -20.98 -2.32
CA LYS A 55 13.15 -21.26 -3.74
C LYS A 55 11.79 -20.93 -4.33
N VAL A 56 11.76 -20.24 -5.45
CA VAL A 56 10.53 -19.97 -6.21
C VAL A 56 10.10 -21.21 -6.98
N VAL A 57 8.98 -21.77 -6.62
CA VAL A 57 8.41 -22.95 -7.28
C VAL A 57 7.73 -22.57 -8.59
N ARG A 58 6.83 -21.56 -8.53
CA ARG A 58 6.09 -21.06 -9.70
C ARG A 58 5.48 -19.70 -9.43
N ILE A 59 5.10 -19.00 -10.51
CA ILE A 59 4.38 -17.72 -10.45
C ILE A 59 2.92 -17.96 -10.79
N GLU A 60 2.02 -17.39 -10.00
CA GLU A 60 0.57 -17.59 -10.13
C GLU A 60 -0.20 -16.28 -10.29
N TYR A 61 -1.37 -16.40 -10.91
CA TYR A 61 -2.37 -15.34 -10.95
C TYR A 61 -3.15 -15.29 -9.64
N ASP A 62 -3.35 -14.09 -9.08
CA ASP A 62 -4.22 -13.89 -7.92
C ASP A 62 -5.43 -13.02 -8.30
N PRO A 63 -6.67 -13.52 -8.20
CA PRO A 63 -7.87 -12.73 -8.48
C PRO A 63 -8.11 -11.61 -7.46
N GLY A 64 -7.45 -11.62 -6.32
CA GLY A 64 -7.57 -10.62 -5.26
C GLY A 64 -6.77 -9.34 -5.51
N ARG A 65 -5.79 -9.39 -6.43
CA ARG A 65 -4.89 -8.27 -6.74
C ARG A 65 -4.55 -8.18 -8.22
N SER A 66 -3.93 -7.09 -8.60
CA SER A 66 -3.50 -6.85 -9.99
C SER A 66 -2.11 -7.43 -10.31
N ALA A 67 -1.27 -7.60 -9.30
CA ALA A 67 0.07 -8.18 -9.43
C ALA A 67 0.03 -9.70 -9.38
N HIS A 68 1.06 -10.36 -9.93
CA HIS A 68 1.26 -11.79 -9.77
C HIS A 68 1.83 -12.11 -8.38
N ILE A 69 1.65 -13.35 -7.95
CA ILE A 69 2.22 -13.89 -6.72
C ILE A 69 3.16 -15.04 -7.07
N ALA A 70 4.17 -15.24 -6.25
CA ALA A 70 5.09 -16.36 -6.37
C ALA A 70 4.84 -17.35 -5.23
N LEU A 71 4.71 -18.62 -5.56
CA LEU A 71 4.74 -19.72 -4.60
C LEU A 71 6.21 -20.00 -4.31
N ILE A 72 6.60 -19.90 -3.06
CA ILE A 72 7.96 -20.16 -2.58
C ILE A 72 7.97 -21.34 -1.62
N GLU A 73 9.06 -22.07 -1.64
CA GLU A 73 9.37 -23.17 -0.73
C GLU A 73 10.60 -22.80 0.08
N HIS A 74 10.50 -22.89 1.39
CA HIS A 74 11.61 -22.65 2.30
C HIS A 74 12.59 -23.84 2.25
N SER A 75 13.88 -23.59 2.08
CA SER A 75 14.88 -24.64 1.87
C SER A 75 14.98 -25.63 3.01
N GLU A 76 14.92 -25.17 4.26
CA GLU A 76 15.04 -26.00 5.45
C GLU A 76 13.71 -26.62 5.87
N THR A 77 12.67 -25.79 6.05
CA THR A 77 11.39 -26.24 6.62
C THR A 77 10.43 -26.86 5.59
N LYS A 78 10.75 -26.75 4.30
CA LYS A 78 9.88 -27.19 3.18
C LYS A 78 8.47 -26.60 3.20
N ARG A 79 8.26 -25.51 3.97
CA ARG A 79 6.97 -24.83 4.04
C ARG A 79 6.73 -24.06 2.77
N LEU A 80 5.50 -24.14 2.27
CA LEU A 80 5.05 -23.37 1.11
C LEU A 80 4.35 -22.09 1.58
N SER A 81 4.71 -20.97 0.97
CA SER A 81 4.06 -19.69 1.19
C SER A 81 3.94 -18.87 -0.09
N TYR A 82 3.02 -17.90 -0.11
CA TYR A 82 2.88 -16.98 -1.23
C TYR A 82 3.50 -15.65 -0.90
N ILE A 83 4.27 -15.10 -1.82
CA ILE A 83 4.80 -13.74 -1.75
C ILE A 83 4.33 -12.92 -2.94
N LEU A 84 4.44 -11.58 -2.83
CA LEU A 84 4.23 -10.70 -3.97
C LEU A 84 5.42 -10.85 -4.93
N ALA A 85 5.16 -11.26 -6.16
CA ALA A 85 6.21 -11.46 -7.15
C ALA A 85 6.77 -10.11 -7.62
N PRO A 86 8.09 -9.88 -7.56
CA PRO A 86 8.74 -8.79 -8.27
C PRO A 86 8.74 -9.05 -9.77
N ASP A 87 9.04 -8.01 -10.51
CA ASP A 87 9.23 -8.09 -11.95
C ASP A 87 10.55 -8.77 -12.27
N GLY A 88 10.54 -9.66 -13.27
CA GLY A 88 11.71 -10.42 -13.69
C GLY A 88 12.02 -11.67 -12.88
N LEU A 89 11.24 -11.98 -11.84
CA LEU A 89 11.39 -13.23 -11.08
C LEU A 89 10.90 -14.42 -11.91
N VAL A 90 11.67 -15.50 -11.93
CA VAL A 90 11.35 -16.73 -12.65
C VAL A 90 11.26 -17.93 -11.69
N ALA A 91 10.58 -18.98 -12.12
CA ALA A 91 10.58 -20.24 -11.37
C ALA A 91 12.01 -20.82 -11.32
N GLY A 92 12.42 -21.25 -10.15
CA GLY A 92 13.79 -21.73 -9.87
C GLY A 92 14.69 -20.70 -9.21
N ASP A 93 14.36 -19.41 -9.27
CA ASP A 93 15.10 -18.36 -8.57
C ASP A 93 15.03 -18.55 -7.06
N THR A 94 16.01 -17.98 -6.36
CA THR A 94 16.04 -17.94 -4.90
C THR A 94 15.80 -16.52 -4.40
N VAL A 95 15.04 -16.40 -3.31
CA VAL A 95 14.77 -15.14 -2.62
C VAL A 95 15.00 -15.31 -1.13
N GLU A 96 15.47 -14.25 -0.48
CA GLU A 96 15.78 -14.27 0.93
C GLU A 96 15.13 -13.13 1.69
N SER A 97 14.96 -13.32 3.00
CA SER A 97 14.46 -12.30 3.91
C SER A 97 15.48 -12.01 5.01
N TYR A 98 15.98 -10.80 5.03
CA TYR A 98 16.93 -10.31 6.04
C TYR A 98 16.24 -9.50 7.16
N ARG A 99 14.95 -9.73 7.35
CA ARG A 99 14.18 -9.00 8.36
C ARG A 99 14.62 -9.31 9.79
N HIS A 100 15.08 -10.52 10.06
CA HIS A 100 15.60 -10.95 11.36
C HIS A 100 16.83 -10.16 11.83
N MET A 101 17.65 -9.63 10.93
CA MET A 101 18.82 -8.80 11.27
C MET A 101 18.48 -7.54 12.04
N MET A 102 17.20 -7.18 12.12
CA MET A 102 16.72 -6.09 12.96
C MET A 102 16.79 -6.40 14.45
N GLN A 103 16.75 -7.68 14.83
CA GLN A 103 16.68 -8.12 16.23
C GLN A 103 18.07 -8.25 16.87
N HIS A 104 19.13 -8.46 16.07
CA HIS A 104 20.49 -8.71 16.56
C HIS A 104 21.33 -7.46 16.83
N LYS A 105 20.75 -6.27 16.88
CA LYS A 105 21.46 -4.99 17.04
C LYS A 105 22.18 -4.80 18.39
N GLN A 106 22.02 -5.71 19.33
CA GLN A 106 22.57 -5.51 20.70
C GLN A 106 23.90 -6.24 21.00
N GLN A 107 24.45 -7.04 20.10
CA GLN A 107 25.55 -7.93 20.47
C GLN A 107 26.81 -7.94 19.59
N GLN A 108 26.93 -7.15 18.53
CA GLN A 108 28.14 -7.21 17.68
C GLN A 108 28.80 -5.84 17.53
N HIS A 109 29.84 -5.66 18.29
CA HIS A 109 30.86 -4.61 18.14
C HIS A 109 32.02 -5.14 17.28
N SER A 110 32.44 -4.32 16.34
CA SER A 110 33.82 -3.98 15.90
C SER A 110 34.49 -4.63 14.71
N ASP A 111 34.21 -5.81 14.18
CA ASP A 111 35.10 -6.31 13.08
C ASP A 111 34.47 -6.53 11.68
N ASP A 112 33.20 -6.18 11.50
CA ASP A 112 32.41 -6.62 10.33
C ASP A 112 32.19 -5.58 9.22
N THR A 113 32.85 -4.43 9.22
CA THR A 113 32.52 -3.36 8.26
C THR A 113 32.81 -3.72 6.80
N VAL A 114 33.90 -4.46 6.55
CA VAL A 114 34.27 -4.90 5.19
C VAL A 114 33.31 -6.00 4.69
N ASN A 115 32.98 -6.94 5.55
CA ASN A 115 32.05 -8.03 5.26
C ASN A 115 30.63 -7.51 5.00
N LEU A 116 30.20 -6.44 5.70
CA LEU A 116 28.90 -5.79 5.48
C LEU A 116 28.76 -5.17 4.07
N GLY A 117 29.82 -4.65 3.49
CA GLY A 117 29.82 -4.10 2.13
C GLY A 117 29.56 -5.16 1.06
N ILE A 118 30.30 -6.26 1.14
CA ILE A 118 30.15 -7.41 0.24
C ILE A 118 28.78 -8.04 0.39
N PHE A 119 28.35 -8.26 1.65
CA PHE A 119 27.04 -8.80 1.96
C PHE A 119 25.90 -7.93 1.41
N ARG A 120 25.97 -6.61 1.54
CA ARG A 120 25.00 -5.68 0.94
C ARG A 120 24.88 -5.87 -0.56
N THR A 121 26.00 -6.00 -1.27
CA THR A 121 26.02 -6.17 -2.72
C THR A 121 25.35 -7.48 -3.14
N GLN A 122 25.61 -8.56 -2.44
CA GLN A 122 24.99 -9.87 -2.70
C GLN A 122 23.50 -9.91 -2.35
N ALA A 123 23.08 -9.23 -1.26
CA ALA A 123 21.70 -9.20 -0.81
C ALA A 123 20.78 -8.36 -1.71
N ILE A 124 21.31 -7.46 -2.56
CA ILE A 124 20.54 -6.61 -3.46
C ILE A 124 20.13 -7.39 -4.72
N ARG A 125 19.24 -8.36 -4.54
CA ARG A 125 18.62 -9.11 -5.65
C ARG A 125 17.10 -8.85 -5.68
N PRO A 126 16.46 -8.86 -6.86
CA PRO A 126 15.02 -8.70 -6.96
C PRO A 126 14.28 -9.76 -6.14
N GLY A 127 13.35 -9.34 -5.29
CA GLY A 127 12.58 -10.24 -4.42
C GLY A 127 13.11 -10.39 -3.00
N ASN A 128 14.37 -10.04 -2.74
CA ASN A 128 14.93 -10.04 -1.40
C ASN A 128 14.32 -8.91 -0.55
N VAL A 129 14.13 -9.18 0.73
CA VAL A 129 13.58 -8.21 1.70
C VAL A 129 14.66 -7.78 2.66
N LEU A 130 14.93 -6.47 2.69
CA LEU A 130 15.95 -5.86 3.54
C LEU A 130 15.37 -4.70 4.36
N PRO A 131 15.95 -4.40 5.53
CA PRO A 131 15.72 -3.13 6.23
C PRO A 131 16.18 -1.95 5.36
N LEU A 132 15.45 -0.82 5.39
CA LEU A 132 15.77 0.35 4.56
C LEU A 132 17.19 0.87 4.76
N ARG A 133 17.76 0.76 5.97
CA ARG A 133 19.14 1.15 6.28
C ARG A 133 20.20 0.41 5.46
N MET A 134 19.91 -0.82 5.03
CA MET A 134 20.83 -1.65 4.26
C MET A 134 20.71 -1.42 2.75
N ILE A 135 19.63 -0.78 2.31
CA ILE A 135 19.35 -0.54 0.89
C ILE A 135 20.07 0.74 0.45
N PRO A 136 20.85 0.73 -0.63
CA PRO A 136 21.49 1.93 -1.14
C PRO A 136 20.47 2.93 -1.70
N ILE A 137 20.83 4.21 -1.61
CA ILE A 137 20.07 5.32 -2.17
C ILE A 137 19.93 5.12 -3.69
N GLY A 138 18.78 5.47 -4.24
CA GLY A 138 18.49 5.31 -5.66
C GLY A 138 17.85 3.98 -6.04
N THR A 139 17.94 2.95 -5.18
CA THR A 139 17.37 1.62 -5.45
C THR A 139 15.86 1.67 -5.57
N THR A 140 15.33 0.89 -6.53
CA THR A 140 13.89 0.66 -6.67
C THR A 140 13.43 -0.42 -5.70
N ILE A 141 12.38 -0.13 -4.96
CA ILE A 141 11.85 -0.99 -3.91
C ILE A 141 10.33 -1.12 -4.00
N HIS A 142 9.78 -2.19 -3.47
CA HIS A 142 8.34 -2.41 -3.37
C HIS A 142 7.97 -3.07 -2.03
N ALA A 143 6.68 -3.33 -1.81
CA ALA A 143 6.18 -3.98 -0.59
C ALA A 143 6.76 -3.38 0.70
N ILE A 144 6.69 -2.05 0.87
CA ILE A 144 7.32 -1.32 1.96
C ILE A 144 6.44 -1.39 3.21
N SER A 145 7.01 -1.73 4.37
CA SER A 145 6.33 -1.64 5.65
C SER A 145 6.34 -0.19 6.18
N LEU A 146 5.36 0.15 7.00
CA LEU A 146 5.27 1.47 7.68
C LEU A 146 5.71 1.40 9.14
N LEU A 147 5.76 0.20 9.66
CA LEU A 147 6.21 -0.10 11.02
C LEU A 147 7.30 -1.16 10.93
N PRO A 148 8.33 -1.13 11.77
CA PRO A 148 9.43 -2.10 11.74
C PRO A 148 8.95 -3.55 11.80
N LEU A 149 8.03 -3.85 12.71
CA LEU A 149 7.45 -5.19 12.88
C LEU A 149 6.14 -5.40 12.09
N GLY A 150 5.68 -4.39 11.36
CA GLY A 150 4.40 -4.44 10.64
C GLY A 150 4.48 -5.07 9.26
N PRO A 151 3.34 -5.43 8.67
CA PRO A 151 3.27 -5.95 7.31
C PRO A 151 3.59 -4.86 6.28
N ALA A 152 3.99 -5.28 5.09
CA ALA A 152 4.14 -4.40 3.94
C ALA A 152 2.80 -3.78 3.56
N LYS A 153 2.73 -2.45 3.48
CA LYS A 153 1.50 -1.69 3.17
C LYS A 153 1.60 -0.84 1.92
N LEU A 154 2.76 -0.27 1.62
CA LEU A 154 2.96 0.59 0.46
C LEU A 154 3.47 -0.21 -0.74
N VAL A 155 3.21 0.28 -1.94
CA VAL A 155 3.76 -0.23 -3.21
C VAL A 155 3.49 -1.72 -3.41
N ARG A 156 2.21 -2.10 -3.57
CA ARG A 156 1.79 -3.50 -3.75
C ARG A 156 1.01 -3.76 -5.03
N SER A 157 0.62 -2.71 -5.74
CA SER A 157 -0.16 -2.84 -6.99
C SER A 157 0.77 -3.19 -8.16
N ALA A 158 0.21 -3.81 -9.21
CA ALA A 158 0.93 -4.17 -10.43
C ALA A 158 1.75 -3.00 -10.99
N GLY A 159 3.00 -3.26 -11.35
CA GLY A 159 3.90 -2.30 -11.99
C GLY A 159 4.31 -1.10 -11.13
N THR A 160 3.94 -1.07 -9.84
CA THR A 160 4.34 0.04 -8.97
C THR A 160 5.73 -0.19 -8.37
N PHE A 161 6.40 0.92 -8.09
CA PHE A 161 7.68 0.93 -7.39
C PHE A 161 7.79 2.17 -6.50
N GLY A 162 8.64 2.11 -5.52
CA GLY A 162 9.14 3.24 -4.76
C GLY A 162 10.64 3.39 -5.00
N GLN A 163 11.17 4.56 -4.78
CA GLN A 163 12.61 4.81 -4.86
C GLN A 163 13.09 5.38 -3.54
N LEU A 164 14.16 4.83 -3.01
CA LEU A 164 14.83 5.37 -1.84
C LEU A 164 15.62 6.61 -2.26
N VAL A 165 15.28 7.77 -1.70
CA VAL A 165 15.85 9.05 -2.12
C VAL A 165 17.01 9.44 -1.22
N THR A 166 16.81 9.45 0.10
CA THR A 166 17.80 9.85 1.09
C THR A 166 17.41 9.36 2.50
N PHE A 167 18.33 9.45 3.41
CA PHE A 167 18.07 9.27 4.84
C PHE A 167 17.96 10.63 5.53
N SER A 168 17.16 10.73 6.57
CA SER A 168 16.94 11.97 7.31
C SER A 168 16.61 11.73 8.77
N SER A 169 16.89 12.72 9.61
CA SER A 169 16.42 12.75 10.99
C SER A 169 15.15 13.58 11.11
N LEU A 170 14.24 13.20 12.00
CA LEU A 170 13.07 14.01 12.36
C LEU A 170 13.43 15.20 13.26
N ARG A 171 14.52 15.11 14.00
CA ARG A 171 14.99 16.18 14.90
C ARG A 171 15.81 17.19 14.09
N LYS A 172 15.32 18.41 13.99
CA LYS A 172 16.01 19.51 13.30
C LYS A 172 17.18 20.11 14.11
N ASN A 173 17.28 19.79 15.40
CA ASN A 173 18.19 20.47 16.34
C ASN A 173 18.94 19.43 17.22
N VAL A 174 19.49 18.39 16.63
CA VAL A 174 20.60 17.69 17.30
C VAL A 174 21.85 18.30 16.73
N GLU A 175 22.55 19.09 17.54
CA GLU A 175 23.94 19.44 17.31
C GLU A 175 24.65 18.15 16.96
N THR A 176 25.19 18.08 15.77
CA THR A 176 25.86 16.89 15.24
C THR A 176 27.17 16.80 16.01
N ASP A 177 27.25 15.92 17.00
CA ASP A 177 28.51 15.46 17.50
C ASP A 177 29.27 14.89 16.29
N GLU A 178 30.36 15.56 15.91
CA GLU A 178 31.14 15.25 14.70
C GLU A 178 31.69 13.82 14.67
N ASN A 179 31.65 13.13 15.82
CA ASN A 179 32.17 11.78 16.03
C ASN A 179 31.08 10.69 16.09
N ALA A 180 29.80 11.01 15.96
CA ALA A 180 28.76 10.00 15.91
C ALA A 180 28.63 9.43 14.49
N ASP A 181 28.72 8.11 14.36
CA ASP A 181 28.55 7.39 13.10
C ASP A 181 27.32 7.89 12.34
N LEU A 182 27.50 8.31 11.09
CA LEU A 182 26.45 8.83 10.20
C LEU A 182 25.21 7.93 10.14
N ALA A 183 25.38 6.63 10.37
CA ALA A 183 24.32 5.64 10.44
C ALA A 183 23.43 5.77 11.69
N GLN A 184 23.95 6.34 12.80
CA GLN A 184 23.19 6.53 14.05
C GLN A 184 22.39 7.83 14.04
N GLN A 185 22.74 8.80 13.21
CA GLN A 185 22.07 10.09 13.11
C GLN A 185 20.75 10.03 12.33
N HIS A 186 20.58 9.06 11.46
CA HIS A 186 19.38 8.95 10.62
C HIS A 186 18.32 8.03 11.23
N THR A 187 17.14 8.56 11.48
CA THR A 187 15.99 7.82 12.02
C THR A 187 14.98 7.41 10.96
N HIS A 188 14.96 8.09 9.82
CA HIS A 188 13.97 7.90 8.77
C HIS A 188 14.61 7.88 7.38
N ALA A 189 14.00 7.11 6.50
CA ALA A 189 14.30 7.08 5.07
C ALA A 189 13.21 7.83 4.29
N GLN A 190 13.60 8.64 3.33
CA GLN A 190 12.67 9.31 2.42
C GLN A 190 12.46 8.42 1.20
N VAL A 191 11.21 8.00 0.99
CA VAL A 191 10.81 7.15 -0.11
C VAL A 191 9.90 7.92 -1.05
N ARG A 192 10.28 8.00 -2.32
CA ARG A 192 9.47 8.53 -3.40
C ARG A 192 8.59 7.42 -3.96
N LEU A 193 7.28 7.60 -3.90
CA LEU A 193 6.31 6.67 -4.46
C LEU A 193 6.04 6.96 -5.95
N SER A 194 5.52 5.98 -6.68
CA SER A 194 5.11 6.13 -8.08
C SER A 194 4.07 7.24 -8.32
N SER A 195 3.33 7.65 -7.28
CA SER A 195 2.42 8.80 -7.31
C SER A 195 3.11 10.17 -7.29
N GLY A 196 4.44 10.21 -7.10
CA GLY A 196 5.21 11.42 -6.87
C GLY A 196 5.18 11.94 -5.42
N GLU A 197 4.51 11.27 -4.51
CA GLU A 197 4.57 11.57 -3.08
C GLU A 197 5.92 11.13 -2.52
N VAL A 198 6.57 12.00 -1.74
CA VAL A 198 7.75 11.67 -0.95
C VAL A 198 7.34 11.56 0.51
N ARG A 199 7.66 10.43 1.12
CA ARG A 199 7.23 10.09 2.47
C ARG A 199 8.39 9.61 3.30
N MET A 200 8.43 10.01 4.58
CA MET A 200 9.33 9.46 5.58
C MET A 200 8.82 8.13 6.10
N VAL A 201 9.70 7.17 6.19
CA VAL A 201 9.47 5.83 6.74
C VAL A 201 10.62 5.53 7.70
N PRO A 202 10.39 4.95 8.88
CA PRO A 202 11.48 4.57 9.78
C PRO A 202 12.51 3.67 9.07
N ILE A 203 13.79 3.87 9.34
CA ILE A 203 14.87 3.14 8.64
C ILE A 203 14.88 1.64 8.94
N ASP A 204 14.30 1.25 10.07
CA ASP A 204 14.15 -0.15 10.45
C ASP A 204 12.97 -0.86 9.75
N CYS A 205 12.17 -0.13 8.98
CA CYS A 205 11.15 -0.73 8.14
C CYS A 205 11.77 -1.51 7.00
N CYS A 206 11.14 -2.63 6.63
CA CYS A 206 11.62 -3.48 5.55
C CYS A 206 10.93 -3.17 4.23
N ALA A 207 11.66 -3.39 3.15
CA ALA A 207 11.17 -3.31 1.79
C ALA A 207 11.76 -4.44 0.94
N ALA A 208 11.03 -4.85 -0.09
CA ALA A 208 11.53 -5.80 -1.09
C ALA A 208 12.20 -5.03 -2.24
N ILE A 209 13.28 -5.58 -2.76
CA ILE A 209 14.03 -5.01 -3.89
C ILE A 209 13.30 -5.26 -5.20
N GLY A 210 13.31 -4.25 -6.09
CA GLY A 210 12.73 -4.33 -7.43
C GLY A 210 11.36 -3.68 -7.56
N THR A 211 10.73 -3.86 -8.72
CA THR A 211 9.39 -3.37 -9.04
C THR A 211 8.38 -4.52 -8.94
N VAL A 212 7.11 -4.21 -8.72
CA VAL A 212 6.05 -5.22 -8.68
C VAL A 212 5.77 -5.74 -10.10
N SER A 213 5.53 -7.02 -10.23
CA SER A 213 5.19 -7.71 -11.49
C SER A 213 3.96 -7.14 -12.20
N ASN A 214 3.75 -7.57 -13.46
CA ASN A 214 2.61 -7.20 -14.30
C ASN A 214 2.54 -5.69 -14.61
N LYS A 215 3.64 -5.13 -15.13
CA LYS A 215 3.75 -3.69 -15.49
C LYS A 215 2.69 -3.24 -16.50
N ASP A 216 2.33 -4.11 -17.44
CA ASP A 216 1.40 -3.80 -18.51
C ASP A 216 -0.08 -3.87 -18.11
N HIS A 217 -0.36 -4.18 -16.84
CA HIS A 217 -1.73 -4.21 -16.33
C HIS A 217 -2.50 -2.90 -16.57
N GLN A 218 -1.81 -1.76 -16.56
CA GLN A 218 -2.41 -0.45 -16.85
C GLN A 218 -2.96 -0.32 -18.27
N HIS A 219 -2.43 -1.06 -19.22
CA HIS A 219 -2.83 -1.07 -20.64
C HIS A 219 -3.98 -2.03 -20.93
N ALA A 220 -4.38 -2.86 -19.96
CA ALA A 220 -5.45 -3.84 -20.12
C ALA A 220 -6.79 -3.15 -20.40
N ARG A 221 -7.40 -3.45 -21.52
CA ARG A 221 -8.72 -2.94 -21.92
C ARG A 221 -9.79 -3.97 -21.61
N LEU A 222 -10.87 -3.52 -20.99
CA LEU A 222 -11.97 -4.41 -20.59
C LEU A 222 -12.84 -4.81 -21.79
N GLY A 223 -12.89 -4.01 -22.84
CA GLY A 223 -13.63 -4.26 -24.08
C GLY A 223 -15.15 -4.10 -23.95
N LYS A 224 -15.77 -4.75 -22.98
CA LYS A 224 -17.24 -4.73 -22.79
C LYS A 224 -17.63 -4.42 -21.34
N ALA A 225 -18.84 -3.85 -21.17
CA ALA A 225 -19.38 -3.51 -19.84
C ALA A 225 -19.57 -4.74 -18.95
N GLY A 226 -19.95 -5.88 -19.52
CA GLY A 226 -20.10 -7.14 -18.78
C GLY A 226 -18.83 -7.60 -18.07
N ARG A 227 -17.64 -7.34 -18.64
CA ARG A 227 -16.37 -7.67 -17.97
C ARG A 227 -16.17 -6.89 -16.67
N SER A 228 -16.59 -5.63 -16.61
CA SER A 228 -16.62 -4.87 -15.37
C SER A 228 -17.55 -5.51 -14.33
N ARG A 229 -18.68 -6.07 -14.78
CA ARG A 229 -19.61 -6.79 -13.90
C ARG A 229 -18.98 -8.06 -13.35
N TRP A 230 -18.26 -8.82 -14.14
CA TRP A 230 -17.52 -10.01 -13.69
C TRP A 230 -16.48 -9.67 -12.60
N LEU A 231 -15.87 -8.49 -12.70
CA LEU A 231 -14.93 -7.98 -11.69
C LEU A 231 -15.62 -7.44 -10.43
N GLY A 232 -16.95 -7.55 -10.33
CA GLY A 232 -17.73 -7.12 -9.17
C GLY A 232 -18.04 -5.63 -9.14
N ARG A 233 -17.90 -4.91 -10.27
CA ARG A 233 -18.25 -3.49 -10.37
C ARG A 233 -19.68 -3.35 -10.85
N ARG A 234 -20.52 -2.67 -10.08
CA ARG A 234 -21.89 -2.33 -10.46
C ARG A 234 -21.94 -1.04 -11.28
N PRO A 235 -22.95 -0.85 -12.14
CA PRO A 235 -23.20 0.42 -12.80
C PRO A 235 -23.32 1.55 -11.78
N LYS A 236 -22.77 2.71 -12.09
CA LYS A 236 -22.84 3.89 -11.24
C LYS A 236 -23.61 4.99 -11.94
N VAL A 237 -24.70 5.43 -11.31
CA VAL A 237 -25.51 6.54 -11.80
C VAL A 237 -24.81 7.85 -11.46
N ARG A 238 -24.82 8.81 -12.37
CA ARG A 238 -24.27 10.16 -12.15
C ARG A 238 -25.16 10.94 -11.20
N GLY A 239 -24.61 11.71 -10.27
CA GLY A 239 -25.37 12.52 -9.33
C GLY A 239 -26.29 13.55 -10.00
N VAL A 240 -25.90 14.05 -11.19
CA VAL A 240 -26.74 14.97 -12.00
C VAL A 240 -28.02 14.31 -12.52
N ALA A 241 -28.07 12.99 -12.67
CA ALA A 241 -29.24 12.23 -13.09
C ALA A 241 -30.15 11.83 -11.93
N MET A 242 -29.84 12.25 -10.72
CA MET A 242 -30.61 11.95 -9.50
C MET A 242 -31.48 13.13 -9.09
N ASN A 243 -32.42 12.89 -8.18
CA ASN A 243 -33.22 13.93 -7.56
C ASN A 243 -32.42 14.74 -6.51
N PRO A 244 -32.88 15.95 -6.14
CA PRO A 244 -32.18 16.79 -5.14
C PRO A 244 -31.99 16.09 -3.79
N VAL A 245 -32.91 15.23 -3.42
CA VAL A 245 -32.89 14.46 -2.16
C VAL A 245 -31.79 13.40 -2.16
N ASP A 246 -31.39 12.89 -3.34
CA ASP A 246 -30.45 11.77 -3.48
C ASP A 246 -28.99 12.23 -3.67
N HIS A 247 -28.79 13.40 -4.23
CA HIS A 247 -27.46 13.91 -4.50
C HIS A 247 -27.43 15.45 -4.51
N PRO A 248 -26.38 16.11 -3.96
CA PRO A 248 -26.21 17.56 -4.03
C PRO A 248 -26.20 18.14 -5.44
N HIS A 249 -25.91 17.31 -6.48
CA HIS A 249 -25.95 17.70 -7.89
C HIS A 249 -27.27 17.36 -8.57
N GLY A 250 -28.21 16.77 -7.84
CA GLY A 250 -29.50 16.38 -8.38
C GLY A 250 -30.48 17.57 -8.51
N GLY A 251 -31.55 17.34 -9.23
CA GLY A 251 -32.62 18.30 -9.45
C GLY A 251 -32.37 19.23 -10.62
N GLY A 252 -33.33 20.13 -10.86
CA GLY A 252 -33.36 21.04 -11.98
C GLY A 252 -34.18 20.50 -13.16
N ARG A 253 -34.50 21.36 -14.11
CA ARG A 253 -35.24 21.05 -15.33
C ARG A 253 -34.26 20.70 -16.45
N GLY A 254 -34.24 19.43 -16.87
CA GLY A 254 -33.36 18.95 -17.95
C GLY A 254 -31.89 18.77 -17.50
N LYS A 255 -30.94 19.06 -18.38
CA LYS A 255 -29.50 18.96 -18.11
C LYS A 255 -29.01 20.17 -17.30
N SER A 256 -29.46 20.31 -16.09
CA SER A 256 -29.04 21.39 -15.22
C SER A 256 -27.54 21.26 -14.88
N LYS A 257 -26.73 22.21 -15.34
CA LYS A 257 -25.36 22.40 -14.86
C LYS A 257 -25.46 23.28 -13.62
N SER A 258 -25.60 22.65 -12.45
CA SER A 258 -25.52 23.41 -11.21
C SER A 258 -24.13 24.06 -11.10
N ASN A 259 -24.05 25.34 -10.81
CA ASN A 259 -22.81 26.09 -10.59
C ASN A 259 -22.16 25.72 -9.25
N LYS A 260 -22.45 24.50 -8.74
CA LYS A 260 -21.93 23.99 -7.46
C LYS A 260 -20.61 23.26 -7.68
N HIS A 261 -19.67 23.44 -6.76
CA HIS A 261 -18.45 22.65 -6.75
C HIS A 261 -18.76 21.16 -6.68
N PRO A 262 -17.96 20.29 -7.35
CA PRO A 262 -18.15 18.84 -7.33
C PRO A 262 -18.16 18.29 -5.90
N ARG A 263 -19.25 17.65 -5.52
CA ARG A 263 -19.43 17.03 -4.20
C ARG A 263 -19.75 15.54 -4.32
N SER A 264 -19.44 14.80 -3.28
CA SER A 264 -19.89 13.42 -3.13
C SER A 264 -21.37 13.38 -2.75
N ILE A 265 -21.97 12.19 -2.74
CA ILE A 265 -23.33 11.96 -2.25
C ILE A 265 -23.52 12.45 -0.80
N TYR A 266 -22.47 12.45 -0.01
CA TYR A 266 -22.44 12.90 1.38
C TYR A 266 -22.12 14.40 1.53
N GLY A 267 -22.04 15.15 0.43
CA GLY A 267 -21.75 16.57 0.44
C GLY A 267 -20.27 16.95 0.57
N PHE A 268 -19.36 15.96 0.73
CA PHE A 268 -17.92 16.25 0.81
C PHE A 268 -17.35 16.75 -0.52
N PRO A 269 -16.45 17.75 -0.52
CA PRO A 269 -15.77 18.22 -1.72
C PRO A 269 -14.95 17.08 -2.37
N LEU A 270 -15.08 16.91 -3.69
CA LEU A 270 -14.36 15.89 -4.47
C LEU A 270 -13.05 16.38 -5.03
N LYS A 271 -12.93 17.70 -5.29
CA LYS A 271 -11.75 18.31 -5.89
C LYS A 271 -11.17 19.35 -4.95
N PHE A 272 -9.85 19.56 -5.06
CA PHE A 272 -9.06 20.62 -4.43
C PHE A 272 -8.92 20.57 -2.90
N GLN A 273 -9.83 19.97 -2.18
CA GLN A 273 -9.79 19.91 -0.73
C GLN A 273 -9.41 18.51 -0.24
N ARG A 274 -8.70 18.47 0.88
CA ARG A 274 -8.44 17.26 1.65
C ARG A 274 -9.40 17.22 2.83
N THR A 275 -10.00 16.07 3.10
CA THR A 275 -10.84 15.84 4.28
C THR A 275 -10.03 15.76 5.56
N ARG A 276 -8.76 15.30 5.45
CA ARG A 276 -7.83 15.27 6.57
C ARG A 276 -7.19 16.65 6.74
N SER A 277 -7.36 17.26 7.91
CA SER A 277 -6.64 18.49 8.26
C SER A 277 -5.13 18.22 8.38
N PRO A 278 -4.26 19.08 7.80
CA PRO A 278 -2.81 18.95 7.96
C PRO A 278 -2.37 19.12 9.41
N ASN A 279 -3.12 19.90 10.21
CA ASN A 279 -2.83 20.19 11.62
C ASN A 279 -3.47 19.19 12.59
N SER A 280 -4.21 18.18 12.12
CA SER A 280 -4.80 17.18 13.00
C SER A 280 -3.72 16.32 13.67
N ARG A 281 -4.02 15.74 14.86
CA ARG A 281 -3.12 14.83 15.59
C ARG A 281 -2.57 13.71 14.68
N ASN A 282 -3.39 13.19 13.78
CA ASN A 282 -3.05 12.19 12.77
C ASN A 282 -2.76 12.81 11.40
N GLY A 283 -2.29 14.05 11.34
CA GLY A 283 -1.97 14.78 10.12
C GLY A 283 -0.87 14.12 9.27
N ASN A 284 -0.51 14.77 8.20
CA ASN A 284 0.49 14.27 7.23
C ASN A 284 1.94 14.53 7.71
N ARG A 285 2.27 14.28 8.98
CA ARG A 285 3.61 14.55 9.54
C ARG A 285 4.74 13.84 8.79
N MET A 286 4.46 12.63 8.30
CA MET A 286 5.44 11.82 7.56
C MET A 286 5.48 12.09 6.06
N VAL A 287 4.69 13.03 5.54
CA VAL A 287 4.69 13.41 4.13
C VAL A 287 5.57 14.62 3.93
N VAL A 288 6.73 14.44 3.29
CA VAL A 288 7.66 15.52 2.94
C VAL A 288 7.11 16.32 1.77
N ARG A 289 6.76 15.64 0.69
CA ARG A 289 6.18 16.25 -0.52
C ARG A 289 4.91 15.50 -0.93
N PRO A 290 3.75 16.17 -1.00
CA PRO A 290 2.53 15.51 -1.46
C PRO A 290 2.61 15.21 -2.95
N ARG A 291 1.78 14.26 -3.41
CA ARG A 291 1.64 13.99 -4.83
C ARG A 291 1.25 15.24 -5.61
N PRO A 292 1.81 15.48 -6.81
CA PRO A 292 1.43 16.61 -7.64
C PRO A 292 -0.06 16.52 -7.98
N ARG A 293 -0.77 17.63 -7.83
CA ARG A 293 -2.20 17.75 -8.16
C ARG A 293 -2.33 18.48 -9.47
N ARG A 294 -2.98 17.87 -10.44
CA ARG A 294 -3.41 18.55 -11.66
C ARG A 294 -4.63 19.40 -11.33
N ASN A 295 -4.44 20.67 -11.05
CA ASN A 295 -5.50 21.62 -10.72
C ASN A 295 -6.27 22.12 -11.95
N GLY A 296 -6.60 21.24 -12.88
CA GLY A 296 -7.33 21.60 -14.10
C GLY A 296 -6.49 22.32 -15.17
N LYS A 297 -5.28 22.73 -14.86
CA LYS A 297 -4.35 23.27 -15.86
C LYS A 297 -3.80 22.09 -16.67
N ARG A 298 -4.13 22.03 -17.95
CA ARG A 298 -3.36 21.28 -18.93
C ARG A 298 -1.97 21.90 -18.92
N THR A 299 -1.01 21.22 -18.32
CA THR A 299 0.39 21.51 -18.63
C THR A 299 0.58 21.06 -20.05
N GLY A 300 0.73 22.04 -20.94
CA GLY A 300 1.20 21.80 -22.30
C GLY A 300 2.52 21.05 -22.31
#